data_ba50a3bca7cce267037493035ae25aca
#
_entry.id   ba50a3bca7cce267037493035ae25aca
#
_cell.length_a   1.000
_cell.length_b   1.000
_cell.length_c   1.000
_cell.angle_alpha   90.00
_cell.angle_beta   90.00
_cell.angle_gamma   90.00
#
_symmetry.space_group_name_H-M   'P 1'
#
loop_
_entity.id
_entity.type
_entity.pdbx_description
1 polymer ?
#
loop_
_entity_poly.entity_id
_entity_poly.type
_entity_poly.pdbx_seq_one_letter_code
_entity_poly.pdbx_strand_id
1 'polypeptide(L)'
;MKSKIFSFQIGWKFRRYWKNYTIQSLLATGSVFIVIYFLSMQHAVIVASIGATTFIVFAMPEGLTAKTRNVIGGHIVGLLCGFLCSLVSHPSILSSALVYALAVGVSMFIMVATDTEHPPAAGTALGVAMTGITLPVLIVVVLSIVILSILH
;
A
#
# COMPACT_ATOMS: atom_id res chain seq x y z
N MET A 1 -17.28 -23.38 -25.17
CA MET A 1 -17.75 -23.99 -23.90
C MET A 1 -17.12 -23.36 -22.66
N LYS A 2 -15.79 -23.10 -22.62
CA LYS A 2 -15.09 -22.46 -21.47
C LYS A 2 -15.61 -21.04 -21.11
N SER A 3 -16.00 -20.22 -22.11
CA SER A 3 -16.48 -18.85 -21.86
C SER A 3 -17.85 -18.79 -21.15
N LYS A 4 -18.76 -19.72 -21.46
CA LYS A 4 -20.07 -19.79 -20.80
C LYS A 4 -19.97 -20.27 -19.34
N ILE A 5 -19.04 -21.19 -19.05
CA ILE A 5 -18.78 -21.65 -17.68
C ILE A 5 -18.20 -20.52 -16.84
N PHE A 6 -17.26 -19.74 -17.41
CA PHE A 6 -16.65 -18.59 -16.76
C PHE A 6 -17.67 -17.49 -16.42
N SER A 7 -18.53 -17.13 -17.36
CA SER A 7 -19.58 -16.11 -17.13
C SER A 7 -20.62 -16.56 -16.09
N PHE A 8 -20.96 -17.84 -16.07
CA PHE A 8 -21.88 -18.42 -15.06
C PHE A 8 -21.26 -18.37 -13.65
N GLN A 9 -19.97 -18.69 -13.52
CA GLN A 9 -19.27 -18.63 -12.22
C GLN A 9 -19.17 -17.21 -11.68
N ILE A 10 -18.93 -16.20 -12.54
CA ILE A 10 -18.89 -14.78 -12.14
C ILE A 10 -20.29 -14.36 -11.63
N GLY A 11 -21.34 -14.63 -12.38
CA GLY A 11 -22.70 -14.26 -12.00
C GLY A 11 -23.15 -14.90 -10.67
N TRP A 12 -22.79 -16.15 -10.45
CA TRP A 12 -23.11 -16.86 -9.21
C TRP A 12 -22.34 -16.32 -8.01
N LYS A 13 -21.02 -16.09 -8.14
CA LYS A 13 -20.21 -15.48 -7.08
C LYS A 13 -20.71 -14.09 -6.72
N PHE A 14 -21.01 -13.27 -7.72
CA PHE A 14 -21.55 -11.93 -7.49
C PHE A 14 -22.86 -11.98 -6.71
N ARG A 15 -23.84 -12.82 -7.13
CA ARG A 15 -25.12 -12.99 -6.42
C ARG A 15 -24.96 -13.45 -4.98
N ARG A 16 -23.97 -14.30 -4.70
CA ARG A 16 -23.73 -14.85 -3.37
C ARG A 16 -23.03 -13.89 -2.44
N TYR A 17 -22.06 -13.12 -2.96
CA TYR A 17 -21.14 -12.30 -2.16
C TYR A 17 -21.28 -10.80 -2.38
N TRP A 18 -22.28 -10.32 -3.11
CA TRP A 18 -22.42 -8.91 -3.45
C TRP A 18 -22.41 -7.97 -2.23
N LYS A 19 -23.01 -8.39 -1.11
CA LYS A 19 -22.99 -7.62 0.15
C LYS A 19 -21.56 -7.44 0.67
N ASN A 20 -20.76 -8.51 0.66
CA ASN A 20 -19.38 -8.47 1.07
C ASN A 20 -18.58 -7.56 0.15
N TYR A 21 -18.76 -7.67 -1.16
CA TYR A 21 -18.09 -6.82 -2.14
C TYR A 21 -18.45 -5.34 -1.95
N THR A 22 -19.73 -5.04 -1.69
CA THR A 22 -20.20 -3.68 -1.43
C THR A 22 -19.58 -3.14 -0.13
N ILE A 23 -19.59 -3.90 0.96
CA ILE A 23 -18.98 -3.49 2.24
C ILE A 23 -17.49 -3.25 2.07
N GLN A 24 -16.77 -4.18 1.45
CA GLN A 24 -15.33 -4.04 1.16
C GLN A 24 -15.04 -2.78 0.36
N SER A 25 -15.81 -2.53 -0.70
CA SER A 25 -15.64 -1.33 -1.54
C SER A 25 -15.93 -0.05 -0.78
N LEU A 26 -16.95 -0.03 0.08
CA LEU A 26 -17.28 1.14 0.92
C LEU A 26 -16.20 1.40 1.96
N LEU A 27 -15.68 0.36 2.61
CA LEU A 27 -14.58 0.48 3.56
C LEU A 27 -13.29 0.97 2.86
N ALA A 28 -12.98 0.42 1.68
CA ALA A 28 -11.85 0.88 0.88
C ALA A 28 -12.01 2.36 0.48
N THR A 29 -13.18 2.74 -0.03
CA THR A 29 -13.48 4.14 -0.40
C THR A 29 -13.34 5.08 0.79
N GLY A 30 -13.91 4.72 1.93
CA GLY A 30 -13.82 5.52 3.15
C GLY A 30 -12.37 5.69 3.63
N SER A 31 -11.59 4.61 3.63
CA SER A 31 -10.18 4.63 4.02
C SER A 31 -9.36 5.55 3.12
N VAL A 32 -9.49 5.41 1.79
CA VAL A 32 -8.76 6.26 0.83
C VAL A 32 -9.21 7.71 0.93
N PHE A 33 -10.51 7.97 1.11
CA PHE A 33 -11.03 9.33 1.31
C PHE A 33 -10.39 10.01 2.53
N ILE A 34 -10.32 9.30 3.67
CA ILE A 34 -9.69 9.82 4.90
C ILE A 34 -8.21 10.15 4.62
N VAL A 35 -7.48 9.22 3.97
CA VAL A 35 -6.06 9.44 3.64
C VAL A 35 -5.86 10.67 2.74
N ILE A 36 -6.67 10.83 1.70
CA ILE A 36 -6.60 12.00 0.80
C ILE A 36 -6.95 13.29 1.54
N TYR A 37 -7.93 13.26 2.44
CA TYR A 37 -8.34 14.43 3.20
C TYR A 37 -7.21 14.97 4.10
N PHE A 38 -6.43 14.09 4.73
CA PHE A 38 -5.32 14.49 5.60
C PHE A 38 -3.98 14.65 4.86
N LEU A 39 -3.82 13.95 3.75
CA LEU A 39 -2.60 13.97 2.94
C LEU A 39 -2.90 14.61 1.59
N SER A 40 -2.42 15.82 1.35
CA SER A 40 -2.65 16.52 0.08
C SER A 40 -2.21 15.70 -1.15
N MET A 41 -2.65 16.10 -2.35
CA MET A 41 -2.29 15.48 -3.63
C MET A 41 -0.77 15.44 -3.90
N GLN A 42 0.03 16.22 -3.17
CA GLN A 42 1.49 16.17 -3.26
C GLN A 42 2.07 14.82 -2.84
N HIS A 43 1.32 14.06 -2.05
CA HIS A 43 1.70 12.72 -1.59
C HIS A 43 0.95 11.59 -2.33
N ALA A 44 0.60 11.81 -3.60
CA ALA A 44 -0.22 10.88 -4.40
C ALA A 44 0.33 9.44 -4.41
N VAL A 45 1.65 9.26 -4.41
CA VAL A 45 2.28 7.92 -4.37
C VAL A 45 2.00 7.22 -3.05
N ILE A 46 2.04 7.94 -1.92
CA ILE A 46 1.74 7.40 -0.59
C ILE A 46 0.24 7.07 -0.49
N VAL A 47 -0.62 7.94 -1.00
CA VAL A 47 -2.07 7.71 -1.08
C VAL A 47 -2.38 6.44 -1.88
N ALA A 48 -1.74 6.28 -3.04
CA ALA A 48 -1.90 5.08 -3.86
C ALA A 48 -1.41 3.81 -3.14
N SER A 49 -0.30 3.90 -2.40
CA SER A 49 0.22 2.81 -1.58
C SER A 49 -0.79 2.36 -0.51
N ILE A 50 -1.36 3.31 0.25
CA ILE A 50 -2.38 3.01 1.25
C ILE A 50 -3.66 2.45 0.60
N GLY A 51 -4.06 2.98 -0.56
CA GLY A 51 -5.17 2.44 -1.34
C GLY A 51 -4.96 0.97 -1.75
N ALA A 52 -3.75 0.64 -2.21
CA ALA A 52 -3.39 -0.74 -2.53
C ALA A 52 -3.37 -1.65 -1.29
N THR A 53 -2.89 -1.17 -0.15
CA THR A 53 -2.96 -1.88 1.14
C THR A 53 -4.42 -2.14 1.52
N THR A 54 -5.29 -1.13 1.40
CA THR A 54 -6.72 -1.23 1.67
C THR A 54 -7.38 -2.30 0.80
N PHE A 55 -7.04 -2.34 -0.49
CA PHE A 55 -7.52 -3.38 -1.40
C PHE A 55 -7.08 -4.78 -0.94
N ILE A 56 -5.80 -4.95 -0.60
CA ILE A 56 -5.28 -6.26 -0.16
C ILE A 56 -5.98 -6.70 1.13
N VAL A 57 -6.11 -5.83 2.11
CA VAL A 57 -6.71 -6.15 3.42
C VAL A 57 -8.19 -6.53 3.29
N PHE A 58 -8.96 -5.79 2.49
CA PHE A 58 -10.40 -6.02 2.41
C PHE A 58 -10.82 -6.99 1.30
N ALA A 59 -10.12 -7.01 0.18
CA ALA A 59 -10.50 -7.84 -0.96
C ALA A 59 -9.75 -9.18 -1.02
N MET A 60 -8.59 -9.30 -0.35
CA MET A 60 -7.75 -10.49 -0.35
C MET A 60 -7.27 -10.87 1.06
N PRO A 61 -8.18 -10.93 2.07
CA PRO A 61 -7.77 -11.08 3.49
C PRO A 61 -7.00 -12.37 3.78
N GLU A 62 -7.29 -13.45 3.05
CA GLU A 62 -6.57 -14.73 3.20
C GLU A 62 -5.17 -14.72 2.56
N GLY A 63 -4.81 -13.64 1.89
CA GLY A 63 -3.51 -13.50 1.22
C GLY A 63 -2.36 -13.36 2.21
N LEU A 64 -1.19 -13.93 1.87
CA LEU A 64 0.00 -13.81 2.70
C LEU A 64 0.34 -12.32 2.97
N THR A 65 0.23 -11.49 1.94
CA THR A 65 0.54 -10.06 1.99
C THR A 65 -0.48 -9.23 2.79
N ALA A 66 -1.66 -9.79 3.11
CA ALA A 66 -2.68 -9.15 3.94
C ALA A 66 -2.40 -9.32 5.44
N LYS A 67 -1.60 -10.30 5.84
CA LYS A 67 -1.32 -10.56 7.25
C LYS A 67 -0.80 -9.32 7.97
N THR A 68 -1.30 -9.08 9.18
CA THR A 68 -0.92 -7.93 10.01
C THR A 68 0.60 -7.72 10.11
N ARG A 69 1.36 -8.82 10.29
CA ARG A 69 2.83 -8.78 10.31
C ARG A 69 3.41 -8.19 9.01
N ASN A 70 2.89 -8.60 7.86
CA ASN A 70 3.36 -8.16 6.55
C ASN A 70 2.97 -6.70 6.29
N VAL A 71 1.74 -6.31 6.61
CA VAL A 71 1.28 -4.92 6.48
C VAL A 71 2.12 -3.99 7.36
N ILE A 72 2.24 -4.28 8.65
CA ILE A 72 3.00 -3.45 9.59
C ILE A 72 4.49 -3.48 9.25
N GLY A 73 5.09 -4.67 9.15
CA GLY A 73 6.52 -4.85 8.90
C GLY A 73 6.94 -4.24 7.55
N GLY A 74 6.16 -4.50 6.50
CA GLY A 74 6.42 -3.95 5.18
C GLY A 74 6.43 -2.42 5.19
N HIS A 75 5.42 -1.77 5.75
CA HIS A 75 5.37 -0.30 5.79
C HIS A 75 6.45 0.32 6.68
N ILE A 76 6.84 -0.34 7.78
CA ILE A 76 8.00 0.11 8.59
C ILE A 76 9.26 0.08 7.72
N VAL A 77 9.52 -1.01 7.02
CA VAL A 77 10.66 -1.12 6.08
C VAL A 77 10.56 -0.05 4.99
N GLY A 78 9.38 0.15 4.41
CA GLY A 78 9.15 1.16 3.38
C GLY A 78 9.43 2.59 3.88
N LEU A 79 8.94 2.94 5.07
CA LEU A 79 9.20 4.24 5.70
C LEU A 79 10.70 4.46 5.96
N LEU A 80 11.39 3.46 6.50
CA LEU A 80 12.82 3.56 6.79
C LEU A 80 13.66 3.70 5.52
N CYS A 81 13.43 2.86 4.51
CA CYS A 81 14.16 2.91 3.25
C CYS A 81 13.89 4.23 2.50
N GLY A 82 12.64 4.66 2.44
CA GLY A 82 12.26 5.93 1.83
C GLY A 82 12.91 7.12 2.54
N PHE A 83 12.90 7.12 3.87
CA PHE A 83 13.56 8.16 4.68
C PHE A 83 15.05 8.23 4.41
N LEU A 84 15.77 7.10 4.50
CA LEU A 84 17.21 7.08 4.25
C LEU A 84 17.55 7.55 2.84
N CYS A 85 16.77 7.16 1.84
CA CYS A 85 16.95 7.62 0.48
C CYS A 85 16.63 9.12 0.31
N SER A 86 15.65 9.66 1.04
CA SER A 86 15.31 11.09 0.99
C SER A 86 16.43 12.00 1.50
N LEU A 87 17.37 11.48 2.31
CA LEU A 87 18.53 12.22 2.80
C LEU A 87 19.65 12.36 1.76
N VAL A 88 19.60 11.56 0.70
CA VAL A 88 20.61 11.61 -0.37
C VAL A 88 20.30 12.78 -1.31
N SER A 89 21.28 13.65 -1.54
CA SER A 89 21.13 14.74 -2.53
C SER A 89 21.03 14.18 -3.95
N HIS A 90 19.99 14.58 -4.68
CA HIS A 90 19.72 14.10 -6.03
C HIS A 90 19.27 15.25 -6.96
N PRO A 91 20.21 16.15 -7.33
CA PRO A 91 19.89 17.40 -8.04
C PRO A 91 19.53 17.23 -9.52
N SER A 92 19.71 16.03 -10.08
CA SER A 92 19.39 15.75 -11.50
C SER A 92 18.30 14.70 -11.62
N ILE A 93 17.65 14.67 -12.79
CA ILE A 93 16.63 13.65 -13.10
C ILE A 93 17.21 12.24 -12.97
N LEU A 94 18.44 12.02 -13.45
CA LEU A 94 19.08 10.71 -13.36
C LEU A 94 19.36 10.30 -11.91
N SER A 95 19.90 11.20 -11.09
CA SER A 95 20.17 10.93 -9.67
C SER A 95 18.87 10.71 -8.90
N SER A 96 17.80 11.46 -9.18
CA SER A 96 16.48 11.24 -8.59
C SER A 96 15.94 9.87 -8.96
N ALA A 97 15.98 9.50 -10.23
CA ALA A 97 15.51 8.18 -10.68
C ALA A 97 16.28 7.04 -10.01
N LEU A 98 17.59 7.17 -9.85
CA LEU A 98 18.41 6.17 -9.16
C LEU A 98 18.06 6.06 -7.67
N VAL A 99 17.95 7.18 -6.96
CA VAL A 99 17.61 7.21 -5.53
C VAL A 99 16.23 6.62 -5.28
N TYR A 100 15.24 6.98 -6.10
CA TYR A 100 13.86 6.47 -5.97
C TYR A 100 13.78 4.97 -6.31
N ALA A 101 14.48 4.52 -7.35
CA ALA A 101 14.57 3.11 -7.68
C ALA A 101 15.26 2.30 -6.57
N LEU A 102 16.31 2.85 -5.96
CA LEU A 102 16.99 2.24 -4.82
C LEU A 102 16.08 2.14 -3.60
N ALA A 103 15.28 3.15 -3.29
CA ALA A 103 14.32 3.10 -2.19
C ALA A 103 13.35 1.91 -2.34
N VAL A 104 12.82 1.71 -3.55
CA VAL A 104 11.95 0.56 -3.87
C VAL A 104 12.71 -0.75 -3.79
N GLY A 105 13.85 -0.86 -4.48
CA GLY A 105 14.61 -2.11 -4.58
C GLY A 105 15.14 -2.59 -3.23
N VAL A 106 15.71 -1.67 -2.42
CA VAL A 106 16.21 -2.00 -1.08
C VAL A 106 15.07 -2.35 -0.13
N SER A 107 13.94 -1.62 -0.16
CA SER A 107 12.79 -1.97 0.66
C SER A 107 12.23 -3.36 0.31
N MET A 108 12.14 -3.68 -0.97
CA MET A 108 11.70 -4.99 -1.43
C MET A 108 12.65 -6.11 -0.98
N PHE A 109 13.97 -5.89 -1.11
CA PHE A 109 14.98 -6.84 -0.65
C PHE A 109 14.86 -7.12 0.86
N ILE A 110 14.72 -6.07 1.67
CA ILE A 110 14.60 -6.21 3.13
C ILE A 110 13.29 -6.92 3.49
N MET A 111 12.16 -6.54 2.87
CA MET A 111 10.87 -7.20 3.11
C MET A 111 10.93 -8.71 2.83
N VAL A 112 11.55 -9.11 1.71
CA VAL A 112 11.73 -10.54 1.38
C VAL A 112 12.68 -11.22 2.39
N ALA A 113 13.79 -10.59 2.74
CA ALA A 113 14.76 -11.13 3.69
C ALA A 113 14.21 -11.28 5.12
N THR A 114 13.21 -10.46 5.50
CA THR A 114 12.58 -10.48 6.83
C THR A 114 11.20 -11.15 6.85
N ASP A 115 10.75 -11.70 5.71
CA ASP A 115 9.46 -12.40 5.58
C ASP A 115 8.28 -11.46 5.94
N THR A 116 8.36 -10.20 5.46
CA THR A 116 7.37 -9.15 5.68
C THR A 116 6.87 -8.56 4.36
N GLU A 117 6.75 -9.40 3.33
CA GLU A 117 6.38 -8.98 1.98
C GLU A 117 4.99 -8.34 1.96
N HIS A 118 4.99 -7.06 1.65
CA HIS A 118 3.80 -6.26 1.44
C HIS A 118 4.02 -5.30 0.27
N PRO A 119 3.65 -5.68 -0.97
CA PRO A 119 3.97 -4.89 -2.16
C PRO A 119 3.60 -3.40 -2.08
N PRO A 120 2.45 -2.99 -1.50
CA PRO A 120 2.14 -1.57 -1.34
C PRO A 120 3.20 -0.77 -0.57
N ALA A 121 3.90 -1.40 0.37
CA ALA A 121 4.92 -0.73 1.18
C ALA A 121 6.13 -0.25 0.37
N ALA A 122 6.42 -0.88 -0.77
CA ALA A 122 7.40 -0.38 -1.71
C ALA A 122 6.97 0.98 -2.33
N GLY A 123 5.65 1.17 -2.52
CA GLY A 123 5.10 2.47 -2.89
C GLY A 123 5.23 3.52 -1.77
N THR A 124 5.13 3.12 -0.50
CA THR A 124 5.44 4.00 0.63
C THR A 124 6.91 4.42 0.61
N ALA A 125 7.84 3.48 0.36
CA ALA A 125 9.27 3.80 0.23
C ALA A 125 9.52 4.81 -0.88
N LEU A 126 8.92 4.61 -2.06
CA LEU A 126 9.00 5.55 -3.18
C LEU A 126 8.46 6.93 -2.80
N GLY A 127 7.25 6.99 -2.26
CA GLY A 127 6.60 8.25 -1.91
C GLY A 127 7.40 9.05 -0.88
N VAL A 128 7.93 8.38 0.15
CA VAL A 128 8.76 9.02 1.17
C VAL A 128 10.12 9.46 0.60
N ALA A 129 10.72 8.69 -0.31
CA ALA A 129 11.97 9.09 -0.98
C ALA A 129 11.76 10.36 -1.82
N MET A 130 10.59 10.53 -2.44
CA MET A 130 10.25 11.69 -3.28
C MET A 130 9.92 12.95 -2.47
N THR A 131 9.23 12.82 -1.36
CA THR A 131 8.65 13.96 -0.61
C THR A 131 9.30 14.22 0.74
N GLY A 132 10.16 13.30 1.20
CA GLY A 132 10.66 13.28 2.55
C GLY A 132 9.62 12.79 3.57
N ILE A 133 10.06 12.62 4.82
CA ILE A 133 9.15 12.36 5.94
C ILE A 133 8.74 13.70 6.56
N THR A 134 7.44 13.95 6.58
CA THR A 134 6.84 15.03 7.36
C THR A 134 5.96 14.43 8.46
N LEU A 135 5.71 15.19 9.52
CA LEU A 135 4.86 14.70 10.60
C LEU A 135 3.47 14.25 10.13
N PRO A 136 2.76 14.98 9.23
CA PRO A 136 1.50 14.49 8.66
C PRO A 136 1.64 13.17 7.90
N VAL A 137 2.68 13.00 7.08
CA VAL A 137 2.94 11.74 6.35
C VAL A 137 3.11 10.59 7.34
N LEU A 138 3.95 10.76 8.35
CA LEU A 138 4.20 9.73 9.35
C LEU A 138 2.91 9.34 10.09
N ILE A 139 2.15 10.33 10.57
CA ILE A 139 0.89 10.09 11.29
C ILE A 139 -0.09 9.34 10.40
N VAL A 140 -0.31 9.80 9.16
CA VAL A 140 -1.30 9.17 8.26
C VAL A 140 -0.89 7.75 7.91
N VAL A 141 0.38 7.50 7.58
CA VAL A 141 0.84 6.14 7.25
C VAL A 141 0.69 5.23 8.45
N VAL A 142 1.17 5.63 9.63
CA VAL A 142 1.09 4.81 10.86
C VAL A 142 -0.36 4.54 11.26
N LEU A 143 -1.23 5.55 11.28
CA LEU A 143 -2.64 5.37 11.60
C LEU A 143 -3.34 4.45 10.59
N SER A 144 -3.08 4.64 9.29
CA SER A 144 -3.67 3.78 8.25
C SER A 144 -3.26 2.32 8.44
N ILE A 145 -1.98 2.05 8.69
CA ILE A 145 -1.46 0.70 8.92
C ILE A 145 -2.12 0.07 10.16
N VAL A 146 -2.20 0.81 11.26
CA VAL A 146 -2.79 0.31 12.50
C VAL A 146 -4.28 0.01 12.31
N ILE A 147 -5.03 0.95 11.73
CA ILE A 147 -6.47 0.77 11.48
C ILE A 147 -6.71 -0.43 10.54
N LEU A 148 -5.99 -0.51 9.42
CA LEU A 148 -6.14 -1.60 8.46
C LEU A 148 -5.74 -2.96 9.06
N SER A 149 -4.74 -2.98 9.95
CA SER A 149 -4.32 -4.20 10.64
C SER A 149 -5.30 -4.66 11.71
N ILE A 150 -6.08 -3.75 12.31
CA ILE A 150 -7.14 -4.09 13.29
C ILE A 150 -8.40 -4.59 12.56
N LEU A 151 -8.67 -4.04 11.38
CA LEU A 151 -9.85 -4.40 10.57
C LEU A 151 -9.65 -5.69 9.74
N HIS A 152 -8.43 -6.20 9.70
CA HIS A 152 -8.10 -7.49 9.08
C HIS A 152 -8.49 -8.64 10.00
#